data_568a4510eadeff6f059bd0036eea85cc
#
_entry.id   568a4510eadeff6f059bd0036eea85cc
#
_cell.length_a   1.000
_cell.length_b   1.000
_cell.length_c   1.000
_cell.angle_alpha   90.00
_cell.angle_beta   90.00
_cell.angle_gamma   90.00
#
_symmetry.space_group_name_H-M   'P 1'
#
loop_
_entity.id
_entity.type
_entity.pdbx_description
1 polymer ?
#
loop_
_entity_poly.entity_id
_entity_poly.type
_entity_poly.pdbx_seq_one_letter_code
_entity_poly.pdbx_strand_id
1 'polypeptide(L)'
;MDERRMKGLMGLCVRAGQAVFGEDGCRRSVAGGQCGLLLLDGDISENSRKRYEELCERTGTRTVLLSPGLLEEATGKPGAAMAVKEGSLSEQMISCL
;
A
#
# COMPACT_ATOMS: atom_id res chain seq x y z
N MET A 1 -2.62 5.54 -13.98
CA MET A 1 -3.25 4.60 -13.02
C MET A 1 -4.77 4.71 -13.08
N ASP A 2 -5.44 3.57 -13.08
CA ASP A 2 -6.90 3.53 -12.95
C ASP A 2 -7.27 3.66 -11.46
N GLU A 3 -7.47 4.90 -11.02
CA GLU A 3 -7.71 5.21 -9.61
C GLU A 3 -9.04 4.65 -9.10
N ARG A 4 -10.06 4.64 -9.95
CA ARG A 4 -11.37 4.11 -9.58
C ARG A 4 -11.30 2.62 -9.29
N ARG A 5 -10.62 1.87 -10.15
CA ARG A 5 -10.43 0.43 -9.97
C ARG A 5 -9.54 0.15 -8.77
N MET A 6 -8.48 0.93 -8.60
CA MET A 6 -7.58 0.82 -7.46
C MET A 6 -8.35 1.00 -6.15
N LYS A 7 -9.21 2.01 -6.08
CA LYS A 7 -10.03 2.28 -4.91
C LYS A 7 -10.93 1.09 -4.55
N GLY A 8 -11.59 0.50 -5.54
CA GLY A 8 -12.42 -0.69 -5.34
C GLY A 8 -11.61 -1.88 -4.83
N LEU A 9 -10.43 -2.10 -5.39
CA LEU A 9 -9.55 -3.18 -4.96
C LEU A 9 -9.02 -2.97 -3.55
N MET A 10 -8.74 -1.73 -3.16
CA MET A 10 -8.30 -1.40 -1.80
C MET A 10 -9.40 -1.77 -0.78
N GLY A 11 -10.64 -1.40 -1.04
CA GLY A 11 -11.75 -1.76 -0.18
C GLY A 11 -11.93 -3.28 -0.06
N LEU A 12 -11.83 -3.97 -1.18
CA LEU A 12 -11.91 -5.44 -1.19
C LEU A 12 -10.77 -6.07 -0.39
N CYS A 13 -9.57 -5.52 -0.52
CA CYS A 13 -8.39 -5.98 0.20
C CYS A 13 -8.58 -5.92 1.72
N VAL A 14 -9.18 -4.84 2.21
CA VAL A 14 -9.50 -4.69 3.63
C VAL A 14 -10.48 -5.79 4.07
N ARG A 15 -11.56 -5.98 3.32
CA ARG A 15 -12.58 -6.99 3.65
C ARG A 15 -12.03 -8.42 3.58
N ALA A 16 -11.07 -8.66 2.71
CA ALA A 16 -10.47 -9.98 2.54
C ALA A 16 -9.33 -10.27 3.54
N GLY A 17 -9.01 -9.33 4.43
CA GLY A 17 -7.92 -9.50 5.37
C GLY A 17 -6.53 -9.52 4.74
N GLN A 18 -6.39 -8.89 3.57
CA GLN A 18 -5.13 -8.83 2.82
C GLN A 18 -4.38 -7.52 2.99
N ALA A 19 -4.91 -6.62 3.82
CA ALA A 19 -4.33 -5.30 4.07
C ALA A 19 -3.69 -5.25 5.45
N VAL A 20 -2.53 -4.59 5.52
CA VAL A 20 -1.84 -4.31 6.77
C VAL A 20 -1.67 -2.81 6.90
N PHE A 21 -2.07 -2.26 8.04
CA PHE A 21 -1.99 -0.83 8.33
C PHE A 21 -1.02 -0.58 9.49
N GLY A 22 -0.64 0.67 9.65
CA GLY A 22 0.28 1.08 10.70
C GLY A 22 1.73 0.94 10.28
N GLU A 23 2.58 1.80 10.83
CA GLU A 23 3.99 1.85 10.43
C GLU A 23 4.72 0.53 10.71
N ASP A 24 4.59 -0.01 11.91
CA ASP A 24 5.28 -1.25 12.28
C ASP A 24 4.80 -2.44 11.43
N GLY A 25 3.50 -2.55 11.22
CA GLY A 25 2.93 -3.63 10.43
C GLY A 25 3.38 -3.58 8.98
N CYS A 26 3.32 -2.39 8.37
CA CYS A 26 3.75 -2.21 6.99
C CYS A 26 5.24 -2.52 6.84
N ARG A 27 6.08 -2.03 7.74
CA ARG A 27 7.52 -2.27 7.69
C ARG A 27 7.85 -3.76 7.83
N ARG A 28 7.19 -4.45 8.76
CA ARG A 28 7.39 -5.90 8.94
C ARG A 28 6.94 -6.69 7.72
N SER A 29 5.82 -6.31 7.13
CA SER A 29 5.31 -6.96 5.93
C SER A 29 6.31 -6.84 4.77
N VAL A 30 6.84 -5.64 4.55
CA VAL A 30 7.83 -5.40 3.48
C VAL A 30 9.14 -6.12 3.79
N ALA A 31 9.66 -5.94 5.00
CA ALA A 31 10.95 -6.54 5.40
C ALA A 31 10.89 -8.07 5.37
N GLY A 32 9.74 -8.65 5.69
CA GLY A 32 9.55 -10.10 5.70
C GLY A 32 9.26 -10.72 4.35
N GLY A 33 9.21 -9.92 3.28
CA GLY A 33 8.94 -10.43 1.93
C GLY A 33 7.49 -10.83 1.69
N GLN A 34 6.56 -10.38 2.52
CA GLN A 34 5.15 -10.74 2.42
C GLN A 34 4.31 -9.70 1.69
N CYS A 35 4.88 -8.54 1.39
CA CYS A 35 4.17 -7.44 0.76
C CYS A 35 4.30 -7.50 -0.76
N GLY A 36 3.18 -7.58 -1.45
CA GLY A 36 3.15 -7.54 -2.91
C GLY A 36 3.13 -6.13 -3.47
N LEU A 37 2.54 -5.19 -2.71
CA LEU A 37 2.45 -3.79 -3.10
C LEU A 37 2.31 -2.94 -1.85
N LEU A 38 3.13 -1.89 -1.74
CA LEU A 38 3.00 -0.91 -0.67
C LEU A 38 2.37 0.37 -1.23
N LEU A 39 1.23 0.75 -0.67
CA LEU A 39 0.51 1.96 -1.06
C LEU A 39 0.84 3.06 -0.06
N LEU A 40 1.31 4.20 -0.57
CA LEU A 40 1.62 5.37 0.24
C LEU A 40 0.66 6.50 -0.11
N ASP A 41 0.06 7.11 0.90
CA ASP A 41 -0.83 8.26 0.66
C ASP A 41 -0.01 9.48 0.27
N GLY A 42 -0.57 10.31 -0.62
CA GLY A 42 0.11 11.52 -1.07
C GLY A 42 0.37 12.53 0.03
N ASP A 43 -0.35 12.46 1.15
CA ASP A 43 -0.13 13.32 2.31
C ASP A 43 0.99 12.80 3.24
N ILE A 44 1.59 11.68 2.93
CA ILE A 44 2.68 11.13 3.75
C ILE A 44 3.83 12.14 3.86
N SER A 45 4.46 12.21 5.05
CA SER A 45 5.64 13.06 5.23
C SER A 45 6.78 12.59 4.35
N GLU A 46 7.62 13.53 3.92
CA GLU A 46 8.76 13.21 3.06
C GLU A 46 9.71 12.22 3.73
N ASN A 47 9.97 12.37 5.02
CA ASN A 47 10.84 11.46 5.76
C ASN A 47 10.28 10.03 5.79
N SER A 48 8.99 9.87 6.07
CA SER A 48 8.36 8.57 6.10
C SER A 48 8.35 7.93 4.71
N ARG A 49 8.04 8.73 3.68
CA ARG A 49 8.05 8.24 2.31
C ARG A 49 9.42 7.72 1.91
N LYS A 50 10.46 8.46 2.19
CA LYS A 50 11.83 8.05 1.86
C LYS A 50 12.21 6.75 2.55
N ARG A 51 11.88 6.61 3.83
CA ARG A 51 12.17 5.39 4.58
C ARG A 51 11.48 4.17 4.00
N TYR A 52 10.20 4.30 3.62
CA TYR A 52 9.47 3.21 2.97
C TYR A 52 10.04 2.89 1.59
N GLU A 53 10.35 3.91 0.80
CA GLU A 53 10.91 3.71 -0.53
C GLU A 53 12.27 3.01 -0.48
N GLU A 54 13.12 3.39 0.47
CA GLU A 54 14.41 2.73 0.66
C GLU A 54 14.24 1.26 1.06
N LEU A 55 13.31 0.98 1.98
CA LEU A 55 13.03 -0.38 2.40
C LEU A 55 12.50 -1.21 1.24
N CYS A 56 11.58 -0.67 0.46
CA CYS A 56 11.02 -1.36 -0.70
C CYS A 56 12.07 -1.62 -1.77
N GLU A 57 12.98 -0.67 -1.97
CA GLU A 57 14.07 -0.84 -2.91
C GLU A 57 15.00 -1.99 -2.51
N ARG A 58 15.35 -2.06 -1.21
CA ARG A 58 16.20 -3.15 -0.71
C ARG A 58 15.55 -4.53 -0.82
N THR A 59 14.25 -4.60 -0.67
CA THR A 59 13.52 -5.88 -0.69
C THR A 59 12.93 -6.24 -2.04
N GLY A 60 13.02 -5.33 -3.03
CA GLY A 60 12.40 -5.54 -4.33
C GLY A 60 10.87 -5.42 -4.30
N THR A 61 10.32 -4.75 -3.29
CA THR A 61 8.87 -4.57 -3.15
C THR A 61 8.41 -3.36 -3.97
N ARG A 62 7.32 -3.53 -4.70
CA ARG A 62 6.73 -2.45 -5.48
C ARG A 62 6.01 -1.46 -4.57
N THR A 63 6.14 -0.18 -4.86
CA THR A 63 5.47 0.88 -4.11
C THR A 63 4.81 1.87 -5.08
N VAL A 64 3.75 2.52 -4.63
CA VAL A 64 3.04 3.54 -5.41
C VAL A 64 2.58 4.66 -4.48
N LEU A 65 2.65 5.90 -4.97
CA LEU A 65 2.15 7.07 -4.28
C LEU A 65 0.75 7.37 -4.78
N LEU A 66 -0.22 7.37 -3.88
CA LEU A 66 -1.61 7.66 -4.20
C LEU A 66 -1.90 9.17 -4.12
N SER A 67 -3.01 9.59 -4.70
CA SER A 67 -3.51 10.95 -4.50
C SER A 67 -3.77 11.20 -3.01
N PRO A 68 -3.50 12.43 -2.52
CA PRO A 68 -3.73 12.74 -1.09
C PRO A 68 -5.16 12.42 -0.66
N GLY A 69 -5.29 11.70 0.46
CA GLY A 69 -6.58 11.33 1.04
C GLY A 69 -7.22 10.09 0.44
N LEU A 70 -6.69 9.56 -0.64
CA LEU A 70 -7.29 8.39 -1.30
C LEU A 70 -7.29 7.15 -0.41
N LEU A 71 -6.23 6.96 0.36
CA LEU A 71 -6.11 5.78 1.22
C LEU A 71 -7.27 5.70 2.23
N GLU A 72 -7.53 6.78 2.94
CA GLU A 72 -8.62 6.82 3.91
C GLU A 72 -9.98 6.77 3.24
N GLU A 73 -10.14 7.46 2.12
CA GLU A 73 -11.39 7.42 1.35
C GLU A 73 -11.74 6.00 0.90
N ALA A 74 -10.76 5.26 0.42
CA ALA A 74 -10.97 3.91 -0.12
C ALA A 74 -11.18 2.85 0.96
N THR A 75 -10.54 3.01 2.12
CA THR A 75 -10.48 1.96 3.14
C THR A 75 -11.22 2.28 4.43
N GLY A 76 -11.51 3.55 4.68
CA GLY A 76 -12.06 4.01 5.95
C GLY A 76 -11.05 3.96 7.09
N LYS A 77 -9.78 3.69 6.81
CA LYS A 77 -8.73 3.58 7.81
C LYS A 77 -7.81 4.79 7.72
N PRO A 78 -7.51 5.45 8.85
CA PRO A 78 -6.54 6.54 8.86
C PRO A 78 -5.12 5.98 8.70
N GLY A 79 -4.23 6.82 8.24
CA GLY A 79 -2.82 6.46 8.10
C GLY A 79 -2.27 6.80 6.73
N ALA A 80 -0.96 6.70 6.62
CA ALA A 80 -0.24 7.12 5.42
C ALA A 80 0.23 5.95 4.56
N ALA A 81 0.11 4.71 5.04
CA ALA A 81 0.60 3.55 4.32
C ALA A 81 -0.31 2.34 4.51
N MET A 82 -0.40 1.53 3.47
CA MET A 82 -1.13 0.26 3.49
C MET A 82 -0.30 -0.76 2.72
N ALA A 83 0.06 -1.85 3.39
CA ALA A 83 0.74 -2.95 2.73
C ALA A 83 -0.30 -3.98 2.29
N VAL A 84 -0.19 -4.42 1.05
CA VAL A 84 -1.07 -5.44 0.48
C VAL A 84 -0.28 -6.74 0.42
N LYS A 85 -0.83 -7.80 1.00
CA LYS A 85 -0.19 -9.11 0.98
C LYS A 85 0.00 -9.59 -0.44
N GLU A 86 1.13 -10.24 -0.70
CA GLU A 86 1.42 -10.82 -2.01
C GLU A 86 0.33 -11.82 -2.40
N GLY A 87 -0.18 -11.70 -3.61
CA GLY A 87 -1.22 -12.60 -4.11
C GLY A 87 -2.04 -11.96 -5.21
N SER A 88 -3.22 -12.53 -5.45
CA SER A 88 -4.09 -12.11 -6.55
C SER A 88 -4.50 -10.63 -6.47
N LEU A 89 -4.83 -10.13 -5.28
CA LEU A 89 -5.26 -8.74 -5.14
C LEU A 89 -4.12 -7.76 -5.42
N SER A 90 -2.92 -8.03 -4.90
CA SER A 90 -1.78 -7.17 -5.18
C SER A 90 -1.44 -7.18 -6.68
N GLU A 91 -1.53 -8.32 -7.33
CA GLU A 91 -1.30 -8.42 -8.76
C GLU A 91 -2.31 -7.62 -9.57
N GLN A 92 -3.59 -7.67 -9.21
CA GLN A 92 -4.62 -6.88 -9.85
C GLN A 92 -4.40 -5.38 -9.65
N MET A 93 -3.98 -4.97 -8.46
CA MET A 93 -3.63 -3.59 -8.18
C MET A 93 -2.47 -3.11 -9.03
N ILE A 94 -1.43 -3.92 -9.15
CA ILE A 94 -0.27 -3.60 -9.98
C ILE A 94 -0.70 -3.41 -11.44
N SER A 95 -1.67 -4.18 -11.90
CA SER A 95 -2.18 -4.04 -13.26
C SER A 95 -2.92 -2.72 -13.50
N CYS A 96 -3.28 -2.01 -12.44
CA CYS A 96 -3.93 -0.68 -12.52
C CYS A 96 -2.92 0.47 -12.65
N LEU A 97 -1.65 0.22 -12.42
CA LEU A 97 -0.61 1.26 -12.37
C LEU A 97 -0.21 1.78 -13.76
#